data_6f0a509f91ac714fb487265b4c0e5953
#
_entry.id   6f0a509f91ac714fb487265b4c0e5953
#
_cell.length_a   1.000
_cell.length_b   1.000
_cell.length_c   1.000
_cell.angle_alpha   90.00
_cell.angle_beta   90.00
_cell.angle_gamma   90.00
#
_symmetry.space_group_name_H-M   'P 1'
#
loop_
_entity.id
_entity.type
_entity.pdbx_description
1 polymer ?
#
loop_
_entity_poly.entity_id
_entity_poly.type
_entity_poly.pdbx_seq_one_letter_code
_entity_poly.pdbx_strand_id
1 'polypeptide(L)'
;MLNDKKKIKIVIGGSLIIMSGITLFYQYRFSKVQESNKQYVIVAKKQIHINDKISAEDIMMIQRNKSDIVQGNIEDMNKVVGSVAKETIYENEDININRIISEYEYKKKDM
;
A
#
# COMPACT_ATOMS: atom_id res chain seq x y z
N MET A 1 -18.29 39.42 -41.78
CA MET A 1 -16.85 39.45 -41.43
C MET A 1 -16.60 39.37 -39.91
N LEU A 2 -17.27 40.12 -39.10
CA LEU A 2 -17.09 40.04 -37.64
C LEU A 2 -17.52 38.69 -37.06
N ASN A 3 -18.54 38.03 -37.64
CA ASN A 3 -19.06 36.77 -37.17
C ASN A 3 -18.11 35.60 -37.39
N ASP A 4 -17.28 35.65 -38.46
CA ASP A 4 -16.34 34.58 -38.79
C ASP A 4 -15.12 34.56 -37.80
N LYS A 5 -14.66 35.72 -37.39
CA LYS A 5 -13.62 35.85 -36.36
C LYS A 5 -14.06 35.30 -35.00
N LYS A 6 -15.31 35.51 -34.61
CA LYS A 6 -15.89 34.99 -33.37
C LYS A 6 -16.03 33.46 -33.43
N LYS A 7 -16.44 32.88 -34.57
CA LYS A 7 -16.57 31.46 -34.75
C LYS A 7 -15.20 30.75 -34.66
N ILE A 8 -14.16 31.33 -35.24
CA ILE A 8 -12.79 30.78 -35.17
C ILE A 8 -12.28 30.74 -33.72
N LYS A 9 -12.52 31.80 -32.92
CA LYS A 9 -12.11 31.84 -31.51
C LYS A 9 -12.79 30.76 -30.66
N ILE A 10 -14.06 30.50 -30.90
CA ILE A 10 -14.83 29.48 -30.18
C ILE A 10 -14.31 28.08 -30.52
N VAL A 11 -13.99 27.80 -31.79
CA VAL A 11 -13.48 26.51 -32.22
C VAL A 11 -12.10 26.21 -31.62
N ILE A 12 -11.21 27.19 -31.57
CA ILE A 12 -9.88 27.06 -30.96
C ILE A 12 -9.99 26.79 -29.46
N GLY A 13 -10.87 27.52 -28.75
CA GLY A 13 -11.10 27.31 -27.32
C GLY A 13 -11.66 25.92 -27.00
N GLY A 14 -12.61 25.44 -27.80
CA GLY A 14 -13.18 24.10 -27.64
C GLY A 14 -12.17 22.99 -27.88
N SER A 15 -11.28 23.15 -28.87
CA SER A 15 -10.21 22.19 -29.17
C SER A 15 -9.23 22.06 -28.01
N LEU A 16 -8.84 23.14 -27.38
CA LEU A 16 -7.94 23.13 -26.23
C LEU A 16 -8.55 22.40 -25.02
N ILE A 17 -9.82 22.59 -24.76
CA ILE A 17 -10.54 21.91 -23.67
C ILE A 17 -10.58 20.40 -23.90
N ILE A 18 -10.82 19.95 -25.12
CA ILE A 18 -10.87 18.53 -25.47
C ILE A 18 -9.50 17.89 -25.29
N MET A 19 -8.42 18.53 -25.72
CA MET A 19 -7.06 18.00 -25.54
C MET A 19 -6.67 17.90 -24.05
N SER A 20 -7.06 18.87 -23.24
CA SER A 20 -6.83 18.85 -21.79
C SER A 20 -7.54 17.66 -21.15
N GLY A 21 -8.79 17.38 -21.49
CA GLY A 21 -9.55 16.24 -20.99
C GLY A 21 -8.93 14.89 -21.33
N ILE A 22 -8.42 14.74 -22.54
CA ILE A 22 -7.74 13.52 -23.00
C ILE A 22 -6.46 13.28 -22.18
N THR A 23 -5.67 14.29 -21.94
CA THR A 23 -4.42 14.19 -21.15
C THR A 23 -4.72 13.73 -19.71
N LEU A 24 -5.73 14.30 -19.06
CA LEU A 24 -6.14 13.90 -17.72
C LEU A 24 -6.63 12.45 -17.69
N PHE A 25 -7.34 12.01 -18.69
CA PHE A 25 -7.83 10.64 -18.80
C PHE A 25 -6.67 9.63 -18.95
N TYR A 26 -5.66 9.94 -19.73
CA TYR A 26 -4.47 9.11 -19.85
C TYR A 26 -3.69 9.01 -18.55
N GLN A 27 -3.52 10.11 -17.83
CA GLN A 27 -2.85 10.11 -16.53
C GLN A 27 -3.61 9.25 -15.52
N TYR A 28 -4.92 9.31 -15.51
CA TYR A 28 -5.75 8.49 -14.62
C TYR A 28 -5.58 7.00 -14.88
N ARG A 29 -5.60 6.59 -16.14
CA ARG A 29 -5.39 5.18 -16.52
C ARG A 29 -3.99 4.69 -16.17
N PHE A 30 -2.99 5.51 -16.39
CA PHE A 30 -1.60 5.17 -16.09
C PHE A 30 -1.40 4.96 -14.58
N SER A 31 -2.00 5.79 -13.75
CA SER A 31 -1.97 5.65 -12.29
C SER A 31 -2.57 4.32 -11.84
N LYS A 32 -3.69 3.88 -12.41
CA LYS A 32 -4.30 2.59 -12.09
C LYS A 32 -3.40 1.40 -12.44
N VAL A 33 -2.71 1.45 -13.57
CA VAL A 33 -1.78 0.39 -13.97
C VAL A 33 -0.60 0.30 -13.00
N GLN A 34 -0.09 1.41 -12.50
CA GLN A 34 0.97 1.42 -11.49
C GLN A 34 0.50 0.86 -10.15
N GLU A 35 -0.73 1.16 -9.73
CA GLU A 35 -1.31 0.61 -8.52
C GLU A 35 -1.45 -0.92 -8.56
N SER A 36 -1.69 -1.50 -9.73
CA SER A 36 -1.82 -2.96 -9.88
C SER A 36 -0.50 -3.71 -9.62
N ASN A 37 0.65 -3.04 -9.70
CA ASN A 37 1.97 -3.62 -9.42
C ASN A 37 2.41 -3.44 -7.97
N LYS A 38 1.57 -2.85 -7.13
CA LYS A 38 1.84 -2.64 -5.71
C LYS A 38 0.98 -3.59 -4.88
N GLN A 39 1.52 -3.97 -3.75
CA GLN A 39 0.85 -4.85 -2.80
C GLN A 39 1.03 -4.27 -1.40
N TYR A 40 0.07 -4.52 -0.51
CA TYR A 40 0.17 -4.10 0.87
C TYR A 40 1.06 -5.05 1.66
N VAL A 41 1.89 -4.47 2.52
CA VAL A 41 2.68 -5.21 3.49
C VAL A 41 2.49 -4.59 4.86
N ILE A 42 2.60 -5.40 5.90
CA ILE A 42 2.51 -4.96 7.28
C ILE A 42 3.94 -4.76 7.79
N VAL A 43 4.21 -3.57 8.33
CA VAL A 43 5.54 -3.24 8.88
C VAL A 43 5.40 -2.83 10.34
N ALA A 44 6.48 -2.97 11.09
CA ALA A 44 6.54 -2.49 12.47
C ALA A 44 6.59 -0.96 12.48
N LYS A 45 5.66 -0.34 13.20
CA LYS A 45 5.62 1.10 13.40
C LYS A 45 6.65 1.55 14.44
N LYS A 46 6.99 0.64 15.35
CA LYS A 46 8.01 0.82 16.37
C LYS A 46 8.69 -0.53 16.64
N GLN A 47 9.80 -0.54 17.35
CA GLN A 47 10.51 -1.77 17.68
C GLN A 47 9.61 -2.71 18.49
N ILE A 48 9.55 -3.98 18.09
CA ILE A 48 8.82 -5.04 18.77
C ILE A 48 9.85 -6.03 19.27
N HIS A 49 9.93 -6.22 20.59
CA HIS A 49 10.90 -7.15 21.19
C HIS A 49 10.45 -8.59 21.03
N ILE A 50 11.42 -9.50 20.98
CA ILE A 50 11.16 -10.94 20.97
C ILE A 50 10.25 -11.32 22.15
N ASN A 51 9.28 -12.19 21.89
CA ASN A 51 8.28 -12.69 22.84
C ASN A 51 7.20 -11.68 23.22
N ASP A 52 7.23 -10.46 22.69
CA ASP A 52 6.17 -9.49 22.91
C ASP A 52 4.95 -9.78 22.04
N LYS A 53 3.78 -9.58 22.62
CA LYS A 53 2.52 -9.66 21.89
C LYS A 53 2.34 -8.42 21.05
N ILE A 54 2.00 -8.61 19.78
CA ILE A 54 1.86 -7.53 18.82
C ILE A 54 0.46 -6.93 18.93
N SER A 55 0.38 -5.62 19.14
CA SER A 55 -0.89 -4.88 19.15
C SER A 55 -1.07 -4.09 17.85
N ALA A 56 -2.31 -3.65 17.59
CA ALA A 56 -2.61 -2.85 16.41
C ALA A 56 -1.82 -1.54 16.35
N GLU A 57 -1.43 -1.00 17.51
CA GLU A 57 -0.66 0.24 17.61
C GLU A 57 0.79 0.07 17.21
N ASP A 58 1.29 -1.16 17.18
CA ASP A 58 2.69 -1.47 16.90
C ASP A 58 2.97 -1.62 15.39
N ILE A 59 1.93 -1.71 14.58
CA ILE A 59 2.03 -2.07 13.17
C ILE A 59 1.25 -1.09 12.28
N MET A 60 1.64 -1.05 11.01
CA MET A 60 0.92 -0.28 9.99
C MET A 60 1.03 -0.98 8.64
N MET A 61 0.09 -0.67 7.74
CA MET A 61 0.12 -1.15 6.37
C MET A 61 0.74 -0.10 5.47
N ILE A 62 1.67 -0.53 4.62
CA ILE A 62 2.26 0.31 3.57
C ILE A 62 2.17 -0.40 2.24
N GLN A 63 2.30 0.34 1.15
CA GLN A 63 2.37 -0.23 -0.19
C GLN A 63 3.81 -0.44 -0.60
N ARG A 64 4.08 -1.59 -1.20
CA ARG A 64 5.38 -1.91 -1.80
C ARG A 64 5.21 -2.49 -3.18
N ASN A 65 6.24 -2.39 -4.01
CA ASN A 65 6.26 -3.07 -5.29
C ASN A 65 6.26 -4.59 -5.07
N LYS A 66 5.50 -5.32 -5.88
CA LYS A 66 5.43 -6.79 -5.76
C LYS A 66 6.79 -7.47 -5.82
N SER A 67 7.73 -6.91 -6.57
CA SER A 67 9.10 -7.43 -6.69
C SER A 67 9.90 -7.35 -5.39
N ASP A 68 9.53 -6.45 -4.48
CA ASP A 68 10.24 -6.23 -3.22
C ASP A 68 9.61 -6.98 -2.05
N ILE A 69 8.56 -7.75 -2.30
CA ILE A 69 7.82 -8.46 -1.25
C ILE A 69 8.47 -9.82 -0.99
N VAL A 70 8.81 -10.07 0.27
CA VAL A 70 9.39 -11.32 0.72
C VAL A 70 8.32 -12.39 0.84
N GLN A 71 8.68 -13.64 0.56
CA GLN A 71 7.79 -14.79 0.71
C GLN A 71 7.26 -14.89 2.15
N GLY A 72 5.96 -15.16 2.30
CA GLY A 72 5.31 -15.23 3.60
C GLY A 72 4.67 -13.91 4.03
N ASN A 73 4.51 -12.97 3.11
CA ASN A 73 3.86 -11.69 3.36
C ASN A 73 2.43 -11.89 3.87
N ILE A 74 2.05 -11.10 4.87
CA ILE A 74 0.70 -11.10 5.46
C ILE A 74 0.03 -9.78 5.10
N GLU A 75 -1.15 -9.85 4.48
CA GLU A 75 -1.92 -8.67 4.12
C GLU A 75 -3.03 -8.35 5.14
N ASP A 76 -3.41 -9.32 5.96
CA ASP A 76 -4.49 -9.19 6.93
C ASP A 76 -3.92 -8.85 8.31
N MET A 77 -4.21 -7.64 8.79
CA MET A 77 -3.76 -7.18 10.11
C MET A 77 -4.29 -8.05 11.24
N ASN A 78 -5.47 -8.66 11.08
CA ASN A 78 -6.06 -9.52 12.10
C ASN A 78 -5.24 -10.79 12.35
N LYS A 79 -4.42 -11.21 11.39
CA LYS A 79 -3.53 -12.35 11.55
C LYS A 79 -2.26 -11.99 12.32
N VAL A 80 -1.90 -10.72 12.36
CA VAL A 80 -0.71 -10.23 13.04
C VAL A 80 -1.03 -9.76 14.46
N VAL A 81 -2.13 -9.02 14.61
CA VAL A 81 -2.57 -8.52 15.93
C VAL A 81 -2.87 -9.70 16.85
N GLY A 82 -2.28 -9.70 18.03
CA GLY A 82 -2.43 -10.77 19.01
C GLY A 82 -1.40 -11.89 18.86
N SER A 83 -0.63 -11.91 17.78
CA SER A 83 0.49 -12.85 17.62
C SER A 83 1.68 -12.40 18.46
N VAL A 84 2.64 -13.30 18.65
CA VAL A 84 3.85 -13.06 19.43
C VAL A 84 5.06 -13.01 18.47
N ALA A 85 5.96 -12.06 18.68
CA ALA A 85 7.17 -11.94 17.88
C ALA A 85 8.15 -13.07 18.23
N LYS A 86 8.59 -13.81 17.20
CA LYS A 86 9.61 -14.87 17.36
C LYS A 86 11.01 -14.31 17.51
N GLU A 87 11.20 -13.10 17.02
CA GLU A 87 12.48 -12.39 17.02
C GLU A 87 12.21 -10.90 17.17
N THR A 88 13.22 -10.13 17.51
CA THR A 88 13.07 -8.68 17.59
C THR A 88 12.83 -8.12 16.19
N ILE A 89 11.76 -7.35 16.04
CA ILE A 89 11.39 -6.69 14.79
C ILE A 89 11.64 -5.20 14.97
N TYR A 90 12.51 -4.63 14.13
CA TYR A 90 12.86 -3.22 14.23
C TYR A 90 11.86 -2.35 13.47
N GLU A 91 11.85 -1.07 13.80
CA GLU A 91 10.99 -0.09 13.14
C GLU A 91 11.15 -0.15 11.61
N ASN A 92 10.04 -0.12 10.89
CA ASN A 92 9.93 -0.19 9.42
C ASN A 92 10.30 -1.53 8.79
N GLU A 93 10.61 -2.55 9.58
CA GLU A 93 10.82 -3.89 9.04
C GLU A 93 9.49 -4.59 8.74
N ASP A 94 9.49 -5.41 7.69
CA ASP A 94 8.33 -6.19 7.29
C ASP A 94 8.02 -7.28 8.31
N ILE A 95 6.73 -7.45 8.60
CA ILE A 95 6.28 -8.54 9.45
C ILE A 95 5.69 -9.63 8.55
N ASN A 96 6.40 -10.74 8.42
CA ASN A 96 5.94 -11.90 7.67
C ASN A 96 5.63 -13.06 8.59
N ILE A 97 5.01 -14.10 8.04
CA ILE A 97 4.56 -15.27 8.80
C ILE A 97 5.70 -15.99 9.54
N ASN A 98 6.93 -15.88 9.05
CA ASN A 98 8.10 -16.55 9.63
C ASN A 98 8.62 -15.84 10.90
N ARG A 99 8.20 -14.61 11.12
CA ARG A 99 8.68 -13.78 12.23
C ARG A 99 7.72 -13.75 13.43
N ILE A 100 6.56 -14.36 13.29
CA ILE A 100 5.52 -14.36 14.32
C ILE A 100 5.01 -15.77 14.58
N ILE A 101 4.40 -15.95 15.76
CA ILE A 101 3.77 -17.19 16.18
C ILE A 101 2.42 -16.83 16.83
N SER A 102 1.40 -17.66 16.66
CA SER A 102 0.12 -17.42 17.31
C SER A 102 0.26 -17.51 18.84
N GLU A 103 -0.56 -16.76 19.55
CA GLU A 103 -0.58 -16.78 21.01
C GLU A 103 -0.83 -18.20 21.55
N TYR A 104 -1.70 -18.95 20.87
CA TYR A 104 -2.00 -20.32 21.23
C TYR A 104 -0.76 -21.23 21.15
N GLU A 105 -0.01 -21.15 20.06
CA GLU A 105 1.21 -21.94 19.89
C GLU A 105 2.32 -21.51 20.85
N TYR A 106 2.41 -20.23 21.13
CA TYR A 106 3.37 -19.68 22.09
C TYR A 106 3.13 -20.24 23.49
N LYS A 107 1.89 -20.22 23.96
CA LYS A 107 1.50 -20.77 25.26
C LYS A 107 1.72 -22.28 25.33
N LYS A 108 1.49 -22.98 24.22
CA LYS A 108 1.70 -24.43 24.15
C LYS A 108 3.17 -24.83 24.30
N LYS A 109 4.10 -23.97 23.83
CA LYS A 109 5.54 -24.23 23.98
C LYS A 109 6.01 -24.14 25.43
N ASP A 110 5.34 -23.35 26.27
CA ASP A 110 5.69 -23.18 27.68
C ASP A 110 5.12 -24.29 28.58
N MET A 111 4.30 -25.14 28.01
CA MET A 111 3.83 -26.35 28.68
C MET A 111 4.70 -27.55 28.29
#